data_3a87c6bf7da6e3ce2406de5f820989c6
#
_entry.id   3a87c6bf7da6e3ce2406de5f820989c6
#
_cell.length_a   1.000
_cell.length_b   1.000
_cell.length_c   1.000
_cell.angle_alpha   90.00
_cell.angle_beta   90.00
_cell.angle_gamma   90.00
#
_symmetry.space_group_name_H-M   'P 1'
#
loop_
_entity.id
_entity.type
_entity.pdbx_description
1 polymer ?
#
loop_
_entity_poly.entity_id
_entity_poly.type
_entity_poly.pdbx_seq_one_letter_code
_entity_poly.pdbx_strand_id
1 'polypeptide(L)'
;GLKNLFIIQYDALDVLEKMIPDESVSGFHIFFADPWPKKKHHKRRLVQRPRTNLFASKLKKNGYVYFVTDWQEYADFALEELNATESLKNKYDGFAEHQTWRPETKFERKGLNADRVINELFFEKM
;
A
#
# COMPACT_ATOMS: atom_id res chain seq x y z
N GLY A 1 2.33 22.96 -1.82
CA GLY A 1 1.14 22.93 -0.99
C GLY A 1 1.00 21.64 -0.21
N LEU A 2 0.06 21.61 0.68
CA LEU A 2 -0.21 20.40 1.46
C LEU A 2 -0.78 19.33 0.55
N LYS A 3 -0.20 18.14 0.64
CA LYS A 3 -0.70 16.98 -0.10
C LYS A 3 -1.63 16.18 0.82
N ASN A 4 -2.71 15.66 0.26
CA ASN A 4 -3.62 14.78 0.98
C ASN A 4 -3.03 13.38 1.02
N LEU A 5 -2.20 13.12 2.03
CA LEU A 5 -1.56 11.82 2.25
C LEU A 5 -2.26 11.09 3.39
N PHE A 6 -2.48 9.80 3.22
CA PHE A 6 -3.09 8.97 4.25
C PHE A 6 -2.21 7.79 4.59
N ILE A 7 -2.02 7.57 5.90
CA ILE A 7 -1.46 6.33 6.43
C ILE A 7 -2.67 5.45 6.73
N ILE A 8 -2.78 4.32 6.02
CA ILE A 8 -3.98 3.49 6.08
C ILE A 8 -3.84 2.39 7.12
N GLN A 9 -4.83 2.33 8.00
CA GLN A 9 -5.04 1.21 8.91
C GLN A 9 -6.39 0.58 8.57
N TYR A 10 -6.58 -0.68 8.91
CA TYR A 10 -7.76 -1.43 8.52
C TYR A 10 -9.07 -0.75 8.92
N ASP A 11 -9.14 -0.23 10.14
CA ASP A 11 -10.34 0.41 10.67
C ASP A 11 -10.65 1.76 10.03
N ALA A 12 -9.73 2.31 9.24
CA ALA A 12 -9.96 3.57 8.52
C ALA A 12 -10.75 3.36 7.21
N LEU A 13 -11.01 2.13 6.80
CA LEU A 13 -11.71 1.84 5.54
C LEU A 13 -13.11 2.46 5.47
N ASP A 14 -13.86 2.41 6.57
CA ASP A 14 -15.20 3.01 6.61
C ASP A 14 -15.15 4.52 6.42
N VAL A 15 -14.19 5.17 7.06
CA VAL A 15 -13.98 6.61 6.90
C VAL A 15 -13.63 6.95 5.46
N LEU A 16 -12.73 6.17 4.88
CA LEU A 16 -12.30 6.34 3.49
C LEU A 16 -13.48 6.24 2.52
N GLU A 17 -14.31 5.22 2.70
CA GLU A 17 -15.45 4.98 1.82
C GLU A 17 -16.51 6.06 1.95
N LYS A 18 -16.86 6.47 3.18
CA LYS A 18 -18.02 7.30 3.46
C LYS A 18 -17.73 8.79 3.52
N MET A 19 -16.52 9.17 3.93
CA MET A 19 -16.21 10.57 4.27
C MET A 19 -15.17 11.22 3.37
N ILE A 20 -14.43 10.43 2.59
CA ILE A 20 -13.41 10.97 1.70
C ILE A 20 -13.96 11.02 0.27
N PRO A 21 -13.98 12.19 -0.37
CA PRO A 21 -14.46 12.29 -1.76
C PRO A 21 -13.58 11.51 -2.73
N ASP A 22 -14.18 11.06 -3.81
CA ASP A 22 -13.43 10.43 -4.90
C ASP A 22 -12.46 11.43 -5.52
N GLU A 23 -11.33 10.92 -6.01
CA GLU A 23 -10.31 11.71 -6.72
C GLU A 23 -9.77 12.90 -5.91
N SER A 24 -9.69 12.74 -4.59
CA SER A 24 -9.24 13.82 -3.69
C SER A 24 -7.90 13.56 -3.00
N VAL A 25 -7.41 12.32 -3.03
CA VAL A 25 -6.25 11.90 -2.25
C VAL A 25 -5.00 11.88 -3.14
N SER A 26 -3.91 12.48 -2.66
CA SER A 26 -2.63 12.50 -3.39
C SER A 26 -1.83 11.21 -3.22
N GLY A 27 -1.96 10.53 -2.09
CA GLY A 27 -1.25 9.28 -1.89
C GLY A 27 -1.69 8.53 -0.65
N PHE A 28 -1.58 7.21 -0.70
CA PHE A 28 -1.79 6.32 0.44
C PHE A 28 -0.47 5.67 0.81
N HIS A 29 -0.10 5.78 2.09
CA HIS A 29 1.07 5.11 2.65
C HIS A 29 0.59 3.95 3.52
N ILE A 30 0.94 2.72 3.13
CA ILE A 30 0.55 1.50 3.83
C ILE A 30 1.84 0.81 4.27
N PHE A 31 2.21 0.99 5.53
CA PHE A 31 3.49 0.53 6.07
C PHE A 31 3.27 -0.57 7.09
N PHE A 32 3.85 -1.75 6.82
CA PHE A 32 3.88 -2.87 7.76
C PHE A 32 2.49 -3.29 8.27
N ALA A 33 1.51 -3.31 7.35
CA ALA A 33 0.18 -3.82 7.65
C ALA A 33 0.25 -5.31 8.04
N ASP A 34 -0.72 -5.76 8.84
CA ASP A 34 -0.77 -7.16 9.28
C ASP A 34 -0.77 -8.11 8.08
N PRO A 35 0.19 -9.04 8.01
CA PRO A 35 0.33 -9.92 6.85
C PRO A 35 -0.68 -11.05 6.79
N TRP A 36 -1.34 -11.39 7.91
CA TRP A 36 -2.31 -12.48 7.98
C TRP A 36 -1.80 -13.73 7.25
N PRO A 37 -0.74 -14.39 7.77
CA PRO A 37 -0.04 -15.44 7.01
C PRO A 37 -0.86 -16.69 6.74
N LYS A 38 -1.84 -17.00 7.59
CA LYS A 38 -2.68 -18.17 7.39
C LYS A 38 -3.63 -17.97 6.21
N LYS A 39 -3.71 -18.94 5.32
CA LYS A 39 -4.54 -18.86 4.12
C LYS A 39 -5.98 -18.47 4.43
N LYS A 40 -6.56 -19.02 5.50
CA LYS A 40 -7.94 -18.71 5.90
C LYS A 40 -8.16 -17.25 6.30
N HIS A 41 -7.08 -16.52 6.58
CA HIS A 41 -7.14 -15.11 6.98
C HIS A 41 -6.72 -14.13 5.87
N HIS A 42 -6.36 -14.61 4.68
CA HIS A 42 -5.91 -13.73 3.59
C HIS A 42 -6.95 -12.67 3.23
N LYS A 43 -8.23 -12.96 3.38
CA LYS A 43 -9.32 -12.00 3.15
C LYS A 43 -9.27 -10.77 4.06
N ARG A 44 -8.51 -10.84 5.16
CA ARG A 44 -8.32 -9.73 6.10
C ARG A 44 -7.19 -8.79 5.69
N ARG A 45 -6.40 -9.18 4.69
CA ARG A 45 -5.30 -8.34 4.20
C ARG A 45 -5.84 -7.03 3.65
N LEU A 46 -5.17 -5.93 3.99
CA LEU A 46 -5.58 -4.59 3.57
C LEU A 46 -5.39 -4.39 2.07
N VAL A 47 -4.25 -4.87 1.53
CA VAL A 47 -3.90 -4.67 0.12
C VAL A 47 -4.39 -5.83 -0.71
N GLN A 48 -5.65 -5.77 -1.09
CA GLN A 48 -6.28 -6.73 -1.98
C GLN A 48 -7.55 -6.13 -2.58
N ARG A 49 -7.99 -6.66 -3.72
CA ARG A 49 -9.28 -6.27 -4.29
C ARG A 49 -10.42 -6.82 -3.42
N PRO A 50 -11.50 -6.09 -3.21
CA PRO A 50 -11.85 -4.79 -3.82
C PRO A 50 -11.28 -3.56 -3.10
N ARG A 51 -10.53 -3.73 -2.01
CA ARG A 51 -9.99 -2.59 -1.24
C ARG A 51 -9.05 -1.73 -2.08
N THR A 52 -8.22 -2.37 -2.92
CA THR A 52 -7.33 -1.62 -3.84
C THR A 52 -8.13 -0.79 -4.84
N ASN A 53 -9.30 -1.28 -5.28
CA ASN A 53 -10.19 -0.50 -6.13
C ASN A 53 -10.72 0.73 -5.40
N LEU A 54 -11.03 0.60 -4.11
CA LEU A 54 -11.46 1.72 -3.28
C LEU A 54 -10.35 2.77 -3.18
N PHE A 55 -9.12 2.34 -2.88
CA PHE A 55 -7.97 3.27 -2.84
C PHE A 55 -7.83 4.01 -4.17
N ALA A 56 -7.87 3.28 -5.28
CA ALA A 56 -7.74 3.87 -6.59
C ALA A 56 -8.84 4.91 -6.87
N SER A 57 -10.08 4.64 -6.47
CA SER A 57 -11.18 5.56 -6.68
C SER A 57 -11.02 6.87 -5.91
N LYS A 58 -10.34 6.83 -4.76
CA LYS A 58 -10.10 8.02 -3.94
C LYS A 58 -8.89 8.82 -4.37
N LEU A 59 -7.99 8.24 -5.16
CA LEU A 59 -6.79 8.91 -5.62
C LEU A 59 -7.09 9.91 -6.74
N LYS A 60 -6.42 11.06 -6.67
CA LYS A 60 -6.33 11.99 -7.80
C LYS A 60 -5.56 11.32 -8.94
N LYS A 61 -5.74 11.83 -10.16
CA LYS A 61 -4.87 11.48 -11.28
C LYS A 61 -3.41 11.75 -10.86
N ASN A 62 -2.52 10.80 -11.11
CA ASN A 62 -1.11 10.83 -10.69
C ASN A 62 -0.91 10.67 -9.18
N GLY A 63 -1.95 10.42 -8.42
CA GLY A 63 -1.83 9.98 -7.04
C GLY A 63 -1.25 8.56 -6.98
N TYR A 64 -0.88 8.11 -5.79
CA TYR A 64 -0.14 6.84 -5.68
C TYR A 64 -0.55 6.03 -4.45
N VAL A 65 -0.26 4.74 -4.52
CA VAL A 65 -0.28 3.83 -3.37
C VAL A 65 1.17 3.39 -3.13
N TYR A 66 1.67 3.60 -1.93
CA TYR A 66 3.02 3.20 -1.52
C TYR A 66 2.91 2.20 -0.38
N PHE A 67 3.24 0.95 -0.68
CA PHE A 67 3.10 -0.18 0.24
C PHE A 67 4.49 -0.71 0.61
N VAL A 68 4.73 -0.89 1.91
CA VAL A 68 6.01 -1.38 2.44
C VAL A 68 5.72 -2.52 3.40
N THR A 69 6.39 -3.65 3.21
CA THR A 69 6.25 -4.81 4.09
C THR A 69 7.55 -5.61 4.19
N ASP A 70 7.75 -6.25 5.33
CA ASP A 70 8.85 -7.19 5.54
C ASP A 70 8.40 -8.66 5.37
N TRP A 71 7.16 -8.88 4.95
CA TRP A 71 6.60 -10.22 4.74
C TRP A 71 6.56 -10.55 3.26
N GLN A 72 7.50 -11.39 2.80
CA GLN A 72 7.70 -11.65 1.37
C GLN A 72 6.43 -12.17 0.67
N GLU A 73 5.74 -13.12 1.28
CA GLU A 73 4.55 -13.70 0.67
C GLU A 73 3.43 -12.65 0.51
N TYR A 74 3.29 -11.75 1.48
CA TYR A 74 2.34 -10.65 1.37
C TYR A 74 2.77 -9.65 0.30
N ALA A 75 4.08 -9.37 0.20
CA ALA A 75 4.59 -8.49 -0.86
C ALA A 75 4.24 -9.03 -2.25
N ASP A 76 4.44 -10.32 -2.48
CA ASP A 76 4.10 -10.97 -3.75
C ASP A 76 2.60 -10.93 -4.01
N PHE A 77 1.80 -11.21 -2.99
CA PHE A 77 0.34 -11.16 -3.05
C PHE A 77 -0.14 -9.74 -3.41
N ALA A 78 0.40 -8.74 -2.71
CA ALA A 78 0.02 -7.33 -2.93
C ALA A 78 0.41 -6.86 -4.34
N LEU A 79 1.57 -7.26 -4.84
CA LEU A 79 2.01 -6.93 -6.18
C LEU A 79 1.00 -7.45 -7.22
N GLU A 80 0.55 -8.69 -7.07
CA GLU A 80 -0.44 -9.29 -7.95
C GLU A 80 -1.78 -8.55 -7.88
N GLU A 81 -2.25 -8.25 -6.66
CA GLU A 81 -3.53 -7.56 -6.46
C GLU A 81 -3.51 -6.13 -7.00
N LEU A 82 -2.42 -5.41 -6.80
CA LEU A 82 -2.28 -4.05 -7.32
C LEU A 82 -2.16 -4.04 -8.85
N ASN A 83 -1.42 -4.99 -9.42
CA ASN A 83 -1.33 -5.13 -10.88
C ASN A 83 -2.70 -5.41 -11.51
N ALA A 84 -3.56 -6.12 -10.80
CA ALA A 84 -4.90 -6.45 -11.27
C ALA A 84 -5.92 -5.34 -11.03
N THR A 85 -5.53 -4.26 -10.34
CA THR A 85 -6.38 -3.11 -10.09
C THR A 85 -6.34 -2.18 -11.30
N GLU A 86 -7.43 -2.11 -12.03
CA GLU A 86 -7.50 -1.56 -13.40
C GLU A 86 -6.92 -0.16 -13.55
N SER A 87 -7.18 0.74 -12.62
CA SER A 87 -6.78 2.14 -12.74
C SER A 87 -5.40 2.44 -12.15
N LEU A 88 -4.68 1.42 -11.65
CA LEU A 88 -3.35 1.59 -11.09
C LEU A 88 -2.29 1.03 -12.01
N LYS A 89 -1.15 1.71 -12.08
CA LYS A 89 0.00 1.29 -12.87
C LYS A 89 1.23 1.26 -11.99
N ASN A 90 1.98 0.16 -12.03
CA ASN A 90 3.24 0.06 -11.31
C ASN A 90 4.25 1.06 -11.88
N LYS A 91 4.82 1.89 -11.03
CA LYS A 91 5.85 2.85 -11.44
C LYS A 91 7.17 2.15 -11.81
N TYR A 92 7.43 1.00 -11.20
CA TYR A 92 8.64 0.21 -11.40
C TYR A 92 8.27 -1.13 -12.05
N ASP A 93 9.28 -1.88 -12.44
CA ASP A 93 9.09 -3.24 -12.97
C ASP A 93 9.23 -4.23 -11.81
N GLY A 94 8.11 -4.50 -11.13
CA GLY A 94 8.09 -5.31 -9.91
C GLY A 94 8.15 -4.46 -8.65
N PHE A 95 9.09 -4.76 -7.75
CA PHE A 95 9.22 -4.00 -6.51
C PHE A 95 9.91 -2.67 -6.74
N ALA A 96 9.51 -1.67 -5.93
CA ALA A 96 10.08 -0.34 -6.00
C ALA A 96 11.45 -0.28 -5.31
N GLU A 97 12.28 0.68 -5.74
CA GLU A 97 13.48 1.03 -5.01
C GLU A 97 13.10 1.76 -3.71
N HIS A 98 13.96 1.66 -2.70
CA HIS A 98 13.74 2.38 -1.45
C HIS A 98 13.61 3.88 -1.72
N GLN A 99 12.55 4.48 -1.18
CA GLN A 99 12.29 5.90 -1.36
C GLN A 99 13.08 6.71 -0.34
N THR A 100 14.05 7.49 -0.81
CA THR A 100 14.98 8.22 0.06
C THR A 100 14.31 9.29 0.92
N TRP A 101 13.14 9.79 0.49
CA TRP A 101 12.38 10.80 1.23
C TRP A 101 11.65 10.22 2.44
N ARG A 102 11.57 8.89 2.55
CA ARG A 102 10.87 8.22 3.64
C ARG A 102 11.85 7.89 4.77
N PRO A 103 11.58 8.36 6.02
CA PRO A 103 12.44 7.99 7.14
C PRO A 103 12.30 6.50 7.47
N GLU A 104 13.40 5.90 7.92
CA GLU A 104 13.38 4.53 8.39
C GLU A 104 12.57 4.43 9.67
N THR A 105 11.63 3.49 9.72
CA THR A 105 10.80 3.25 10.90
C THR A 105 11.52 2.34 11.89
N LYS A 106 11.08 2.34 13.16
CA LYS A 106 11.58 1.38 14.15
C LYS A 106 11.33 -0.06 13.69
N PHE A 107 10.22 -0.28 13.01
CA PHE A 107 9.84 -1.60 12.53
C PHE A 107 10.81 -2.09 11.45
N GLU A 108 11.19 -1.22 10.53
CA GLU A 108 12.17 -1.52 9.50
C GLU A 108 13.54 -1.84 10.10
N ARG A 109 13.99 -1.03 11.05
CA ARG A 109 15.25 -1.26 11.73
C ARG A 109 15.27 -2.61 12.40
N LYS A 110 14.20 -2.98 13.07
CA LYS A 110 14.07 -4.30 13.70
C LYS A 110 14.07 -5.41 12.66
N GLY A 111 13.37 -5.22 11.55
CA GLY A 111 13.34 -6.16 10.43
C GLY A 111 14.71 -6.38 9.82
N LEU A 112 15.45 -5.30 9.58
CA LEU A 112 16.81 -5.37 9.04
C LEU A 112 17.73 -6.13 9.99
N ASN A 113 17.64 -5.86 11.29
CA ASN A 113 18.44 -6.57 12.30
C ASN A 113 18.11 -8.05 12.39
N ALA A 114 16.92 -8.46 11.96
CA ALA A 114 16.49 -9.84 11.91
C ALA A 114 16.70 -10.48 10.53
N ASP A 115 17.51 -9.86 9.67
CA ASP A 115 17.80 -10.29 8.30
C ASP A 115 16.56 -10.38 7.40
N ARG A 116 15.52 -9.63 7.71
CA ARG A 116 14.33 -9.57 6.88
C ARG A 116 14.54 -8.62 5.71
N VAL A 117 14.01 -9.01 4.55
CA VAL A 117 14.05 -8.16 3.36
C VAL A 117 12.82 -7.25 3.37
N ILE A 118 13.07 -5.95 3.26
CA ILE A 118 12.00 -4.96 3.14
C ILE A 118 11.64 -4.81 1.66
N ASN A 119 10.39 -5.08 1.33
CA ASN A 119 9.88 -4.93 -0.02
C ASN A 119 8.96 -3.72 -0.11
N GLU A 120 9.07 -2.98 -1.20
CA GLU A 120 8.29 -1.76 -1.44
C GLU A 120 7.58 -1.86 -2.79
N LEU A 121 6.35 -1.38 -2.83
CA LEU A 121 5.54 -1.29 -4.05
C LEU A 121 5.06 0.14 -4.22
N PHE A 122 5.15 0.66 -5.42
CA PHE A 122 4.73 2.03 -5.72
C PHE A 122 3.89 2.02 -7.01
N PHE A 123 2.58 2.23 -6.85
CA PHE A 123 1.63 2.23 -7.95
C PHE A 123 1.01 3.61 -8.09
N GLU A 124 0.88 4.07 -9.32
CA GLU A 124 0.30 5.38 -9.62
C GLU A 124 -1.07 5.26 -10.27
N LYS A 125 -1.95 6.21 -9.96
CA LYS A 125 -3.26 6.32 -10.60
C LYS A 125 -3.09 6.88 -12.01
N MET A 126 -3.61 6.15 -12.96
CA MET A 126 -3.62 6.59 -14.36
C MET A 126 -4.65 7.68 -14.64
#